data_1a182b92eeeb5fa9553616738f4c12ee
#
_entry.id   1a182b92eeeb5fa9553616738f4c12ee
#
_cell.length_a   1.000
_cell.length_b   1.000
_cell.length_c   1.000
_cell.angle_alpha   90.00
_cell.angle_beta   90.00
_cell.angle_gamma   90.00
#
_symmetry.space_group_name_H-M   'P 1'
#
loop_
_entity.id
_entity.type
_entity.pdbx_description
1 polymer ?
#
loop_
_entity_poly.entity_id
_entity_poly.type
_entity_poly.pdbx_seq_one_letter_code
_entity_poly.pdbx_strand_id
1 'polypeptide(L)'
;MLEPSTKFSEEIRVYQIHTLNFGKCHLCTRGLTAGDAIYVGGKSDGTLDVACESCKNQLNRVFKQFVFHPRKYHLPSKDALLWRYQDFPKFVSLLDSGNLFFTRADKFFDVFECARGFNFQKDDIYQSMKIPLTLSVKRALRSEGNENPSEDEIETRLKLETEKVIEEQQNKRKDYFVSCWHNNERESEAMWKLYVSAKDQGIAIQTTTERLCYSLGKTGFDIGEVNYISYEKPLGVDDEPIWYKRTAFSHEREVRVVYKDAGSSKTGLPIAVDLDMLIEKVYVSPSAPVWFTELVRSVMEKYGLNKSVEQSKLDASPIY
;
A
#
# COMPACT_ATOMS: atom_id res chain seq x y z
N MET A 1 24.48 -7.41 -30.98
CA MET A 1 23.72 -6.30 -30.35
C MET A 1 22.29 -6.79 -30.21
N LEU A 2 21.89 -7.15 -29.01
CA LEU A 2 20.50 -7.53 -28.68
C LEU A 2 19.74 -6.23 -28.50
N GLU A 3 18.67 -6.02 -29.25
CA GLU A 3 17.77 -4.90 -29.06
C GLU A 3 17.18 -4.97 -27.65
N PRO A 4 17.07 -3.86 -26.90
CA PRO A 4 16.42 -3.85 -25.61
C PRO A 4 14.96 -4.28 -25.82
N SER A 5 14.55 -5.35 -25.13
CA SER A 5 13.22 -5.93 -25.27
C SER A 5 12.15 -4.87 -25.00
N THR A 6 11.13 -4.84 -25.83
CA THR A 6 9.94 -3.97 -25.70
C THR A 6 9.30 -4.04 -24.31
N LYS A 7 9.53 -5.11 -23.56
CA LYS A 7 9.11 -5.35 -22.19
C LYS A 7 9.73 -4.36 -21.20
N PHE A 8 11.04 -4.10 -21.31
CA PHE A 8 11.76 -3.18 -20.43
C PHE A 8 11.27 -1.72 -20.57
N SER A 9 10.86 -1.33 -21.77
CA SER A 9 10.34 0.02 -22.03
C SER A 9 8.92 0.25 -21.45
N GLU A 10 8.11 -0.82 -21.30
CA GLU A 10 6.79 -0.75 -20.66
C GLU A 10 6.89 -0.72 -19.12
N GLU A 11 7.82 -1.46 -18.53
CA GLU A 11 8.06 -1.49 -17.08
C GLU A 11 8.55 -0.13 -16.56
N ILE A 12 9.49 0.52 -17.26
CA ILE A 12 9.93 1.89 -16.96
C ILE A 12 8.76 2.88 -16.99
N ARG A 13 7.83 2.72 -17.92
CA ARG A 13 6.67 3.61 -18.04
C ARG A 13 5.68 3.48 -16.88
N VAL A 14 5.46 2.27 -16.38
CA VAL A 14 4.55 2.02 -15.26
C VAL A 14 5.06 2.69 -13.98
N TYR A 15 6.36 2.55 -13.70
CA TYR A 15 6.98 3.20 -12.54
C TYR A 15 6.91 4.73 -12.63
N GLN A 16 7.31 5.30 -13.76
CA GLN A 16 7.28 6.75 -13.98
C GLN A 16 5.87 7.33 -13.83
N ILE A 17 4.83 6.57 -14.19
CA ILE A 17 3.44 6.96 -13.96
C ILE A 17 3.12 6.99 -12.45
N HIS A 18 3.61 6.02 -11.66
CA HIS A 18 3.37 5.99 -10.21
C HIS A 18 4.11 7.10 -9.44
N THR A 19 5.26 7.54 -9.95
CA THR A 19 6.08 8.60 -9.30
C THR A 19 5.77 10.01 -9.78
N LEU A 20 5.01 10.17 -10.86
CA LEU A 20 4.60 11.48 -11.35
C LEU A 20 3.72 12.18 -10.31
N ASN A 21 4.06 13.44 -10.01
CA ASN A 21 3.23 14.28 -9.18
C ASN A 21 2.02 14.76 -10.00
N PHE A 22 0.89 14.07 -9.86
CA PHE A 22 -0.34 14.40 -10.58
C PHE A 22 -1.09 15.61 -10.04
N GLY A 23 -0.60 16.31 -8.99
CA GLY A 23 -1.30 17.46 -8.41
C GLY A 23 -1.37 18.67 -9.35
N LYS A 24 -0.59 18.70 -10.41
CA LYS A 24 -0.55 19.79 -11.39
C LYS A 24 -0.13 19.32 -12.78
N CYS A 25 -0.55 20.06 -13.80
CA CYS A 25 0.00 19.91 -15.15
C CYS A 25 1.47 20.32 -15.17
N HIS A 26 2.37 19.50 -15.67
CA HIS A 26 3.80 19.80 -15.70
C HIS A 26 4.16 20.83 -16.78
N LEU A 27 3.31 21.00 -17.80
CA LEU A 27 3.57 21.90 -18.93
C LEU A 27 3.10 23.34 -18.70
N CYS A 28 1.97 23.53 -17.98
CA CYS A 28 1.46 24.88 -17.70
C CYS A 28 1.32 25.18 -16.20
N THR A 29 1.76 24.28 -15.33
CA THR A 29 1.73 24.40 -13.87
C THR A 29 0.34 24.55 -13.23
N ARG A 30 -0.75 24.50 -14.02
CA ARG A 30 -2.13 24.54 -13.53
C ARG A 30 -2.38 23.41 -12.54
N GLY A 31 -2.95 23.72 -11.38
CA GLY A 31 -3.46 22.72 -10.44
C GLY A 31 -4.53 21.87 -11.12
N LEU A 32 -4.54 20.58 -10.82
CA LEU A 32 -5.52 19.62 -11.30
C LEU A 32 -6.56 19.38 -10.22
N THR A 33 -7.82 19.31 -10.61
CA THR A 33 -8.96 19.05 -9.74
C THR A 33 -9.56 17.68 -10.02
N ALA A 34 -10.23 17.08 -9.02
CA ALA A 34 -10.89 15.79 -9.20
C ALA A 34 -11.84 15.85 -10.40
N GLY A 35 -11.72 14.88 -11.30
CA GLY A 35 -12.51 14.82 -12.55
C GLY A 35 -11.81 15.39 -13.78
N ASP A 36 -10.68 16.13 -13.63
CA ASP A 36 -9.92 16.63 -14.79
C ASP A 36 -9.39 15.45 -15.61
N ALA A 37 -9.47 15.57 -16.94
CA ALA A 37 -8.77 14.65 -17.82
C ALA A 37 -7.28 14.99 -17.82
N ILE A 38 -6.44 13.98 -17.58
CA ILE A 38 -4.99 14.08 -17.60
C ILE A 38 -4.40 13.10 -18.61
N TYR A 39 -3.30 13.50 -19.19
CA TYR A 39 -2.59 12.75 -20.22
C TYR A 39 -1.17 12.53 -19.78
N VAL A 40 -0.72 11.29 -19.82
CA VAL A 40 0.68 10.92 -19.58
C VAL A 40 1.30 10.63 -20.92
N GLY A 41 2.40 11.27 -21.21
CA GLY A 41 3.07 11.12 -22.49
C GLY A 41 4.57 11.43 -22.43
N GLY A 42 5.28 11.09 -23.53
CA GLY A 42 6.71 11.36 -23.68
C GLY A 42 6.99 12.74 -24.25
N LYS A 43 8.07 13.34 -23.78
CA LYS A 43 8.70 14.50 -24.40
C LYS A 43 9.74 14.12 -25.44
N SER A 44 10.25 15.13 -26.15
CA SER A 44 11.34 14.97 -27.13
C SER A 44 12.63 14.47 -26.52
N ASP A 45 12.88 14.70 -25.22
CA ASP A 45 14.06 14.27 -24.47
C ASP A 45 13.93 12.84 -23.90
N GLY A 46 12.83 12.14 -24.18
CA GLY A 46 12.56 10.78 -23.69
C GLY A 46 11.98 10.72 -22.27
N THR A 47 11.80 11.87 -21.59
CA THR A 47 11.16 11.91 -20.27
C THR A 47 9.65 11.82 -20.36
N LEU A 48 8.99 11.34 -19.29
CA LEU A 48 7.54 11.34 -19.19
C LEU A 48 7.05 12.61 -18.51
N ASP A 49 5.88 13.05 -18.95
CA ASP A 49 5.21 14.21 -18.40
C ASP A 49 3.71 14.01 -18.23
N VAL A 50 3.11 14.86 -17.37
CA VAL A 50 1.68 14.95 -17.12
C VAL A 50 1.14 16.23 -17.72
N ALA A 51 0.19 16.10 -18.62
CA ALA A 51 -0.47 17.22 -19.26
C ALA A 51 -1.96 17.25 -18.94
N CYS A 52 -2.52 18.46 -18.73
CA CYS A 52 -3.96 18.66 -18.72
C CYS A 52 -4.51 18.64 -20.16
N GLU A 53 -5.84 18.63 -20.30
CA GLU A 53 -6.52 18.65 -21.62
C GLU A 53 -5.98 19.74 -22.55
N SER A 54 -5.75 20.94 -22.05
CA SER A 54 -5.25 22.08 -22.86
C SER A 54 -3.82 21.90 -23.34
N CYS A 55 -3.01 21.10 -22.68
CA CYS A 55 -1.58 20.92 -22.96
C CYS A 55 -1.24 19.57 -23.61
N LYS A 56 -2.19 18.67 -23.76
CA LYS A 56 -1.94 17.30 -24.26
C LYS A 56 -1.23 17.25 -25.61
N ASN A 57 -1.48 18.23 -26.47
CA ASN A 57 -0.87 18.32 -27.80
C ASN A 57 0.61 18.73 -27.78
N GLN A 58 1.15 19.14 -26.61
CA GLN A 58 2.57 19.42 -26.42
C GLN A 58 3.37 18.17 -26.05
N LEU A 59 2.70 17.04 -25.80
CA LEU A 59 3.33 15.73 -25.65
C LEU A 59 3.61 15.13 -27.02
N ASN A 60 4.83 14.66 -27.26
CA ASN A 60 5.19 14.01 -28.52
C ASN A 60 4.37 12.74 -28.78
N ARG A 61 4.04 12.01 -27.69
CA ARG A 61 3.21 10.83 -27.74
C ARG A 61 2.45 10.68 -26.43
N VAL A 62 1.12 10.60 -26.50
CA VAL A 62 0.28 10.27 -25.37
C VAL A 62 0.25 8.74 -25.21
N PHE A 63 0.64 8.25 -24.03
CA PHE A 63 0.62 6.81 -23.71
C PHE A 63 -0.68 6.40 -23.05
N LYS A 64 -1.23 7.27 -22.17
CA LYS A 64 -2.44 6.96 -21.43
C LYS A 64 -3.18 8.23 -21.04
N GLN A 65 -4.51 8.13 -21.06
CA GLN A 65 -5.41 9.13 -20.50
C GLN A 65 -6.02 8.59 -19.21
N PHE A 66 -6.16 9.46 -18.22
CA PHE A 66 -6.80 9.14 -16.94
C PHE A 66 -7.80 10.24 -16.59
N VAL A 67 -8.70 9.92 -15.67
CA VAL A 67 -9.42 10.93 -14.90
C VAL A 67 -8.63 11.18 -13.62
N PHE A 68 -8.34 12.44 -13.35
CA PHE A 68 -7.57 12.79 -12.16
C PHE A 68 -8.40 12.55 -10.90
N HIS A 69 -7.86 11.73 -10.03
CA HIS A 69 -8.32 11.58 -8.66
C HIS A 69 -7.12 11.90 -7.77
N PRO A 70 -7.19 12.95 -6.93
CA PRO A 70 -6.09 13.26 -6.02
C PRO A 70 -5.80 12.03 -5.16
N ARG A 71 -4.53 11.63 -5.11
CA ARG A 71 -4.12 10.55 -4.22
C ARG A 71 -4.33 10.99 -2.78
N LYS A 72 -4.97 10.13 -2.00
CA LYS A 72 -5.25 10.37 -0.57
C LYS A 72 -4.10 9.91 0.33
N TYR A 73 -3.06 9.35 -0.25
CA TYR A 73 -1.88 8.82 0.42
C TYR A 73 -0.61 9.38 -0.24
N HIS A 74 0.42 9.54 0.56
CA HIS A 74 1.70 10.06 0.12
C HIS A 74 2.57 8.91 -0.41
N LEU A 75 3.18 9.08 -1.59
CA LEU A 75 4.19 8.15 -2.10
C LEU A 75 5.56 8.62 -1.59
N PRO A 76 6.38 7.74 -0.96
CA PRO A 76 7.75 8.08 -0.59
C PRO A 76 8.58 8.52 -1.79
N SER A 77 9.67 9.24 -1.56
CA SER A 77 10.61 9.57 -2.64
C SER A 77 11.11 8.27 -3.28
N LYS A 78 11.50 8.35 -4.57
CA LYS A 78 11.95 7.17 -5.32
C LYS A 78 13.14 6.47 -4.64
N ASP A 79 14.03 7.26 -4.03
CA ASP A 79 15.26 6.80 -3.38
C ASP A 79 15.07 6.49 -1.88
N ALA A 80 13.82 6.62 -1.35
CA ALA A 80 13.56 6.30 0.05
C ALA A 80 13.85 4.83 0.32
N LEU A 81 14.66 4.58 1.36
CA LEU A 81 15.03 3.23 1.76
C LEU A 81 13.87 2.54 2.48
N LEU A 82 13.52 1.37 1.98
CA LEU A 82 12.47 0.53 2.52
C LEU A 82 13.05 -0.77 3.05
N TRP A 83 12.57 -1.18 4.21
CA TRP A 83 13.04 -2.36 4.91
C TRP A 83 11.91 -3.35 5.15
N ARG A 84 12.19 -4.65 4.97
CA ARG A 84 11.26 -5.72 5.34
C ARG A 84 11.95 -6.71 6.25
N TYR A 85 11.54 -6.71 7.51
CA TYR A 85 12.02 -7.61 8.56
C TYR A 85 11.19 -8.89 8.58
N GLN A 86 11.85 -10.03 8.65
CA GLN A 86 11.19 -11.33 8.64
C GLN A 86 12.07 -12.45 9.15
N ASP A 87 11.46 -13.57 9.51
CA ASP A 87 12.19 -14.79 9.87
C ASP A 87 12.81 -15.45 8.62
N PHE A 88 13.93 -16.16 8.81
CA PHE A 88 14.66 -16.84 7.74
C PHE A 88 13.79 -17.78 6.89
N PRO A 89 12.88 -18.62 7.45
CA PRO A 89 12.01 -19.46 6.62
C PRO A 89 11.14 -18.67 5.62
N LYS A 90 10.66 -17.47 6.01
CA LYS A 90 9.90 -16.61 5.09
C LYS A 90 10.78 -16.05 3.98
N PHE A 91 12.04 -15.74 4.30
CA PHE A 91 13.02 -15.30 3.31
C PHE A 91 13.33 -16.41 2.31
N VAL A 92 13.58 -17.64 2.78
CA VAL A 92 13.80 -18.79 1.91
C VAL A 92 12.58 -19.04 1.01
N SER A 93 11.36 -18.96 1.55
CA SER A 93 10.13 -19.08 0.77
C SER A 93 10.00 -18.01 -0.32
N LEU A 94 10.44 -16.79 -0.05
CA LEU A 94 10.48 -15.71 -1.05
C LEU A 94 11.46 -16.05 -2.18
N LEU A 95 12.66 -16.54 -1.84
CA LEU A 95 13.68 -16.93 -2.82
C LEU A 95 13.23 -18.10 -3.69
N ASP A 96 12.66 -19.13 -3.06
CA ASP A 96 12.23 -20.37 -3.69
C ASP A 96 11.06 -20.12 -4.67
N SER A 97 10.08 -19.35 -4.24
CA SER A 97 8.87 -19.12 -5.03
C SER A 97 8.98 -17.94 -6.01
N GLY A 98 9.94 -17.04 -5.82
CA GLY A 98 9.97 -15.75 -6.54
C GLY A 98 8.75 -14.86 -6.27
N ASN A 99 8.04 -15.10 -5.16
CA ASN A 99 6.78 -14.41 -4.87
C ASN A 99 6.85 -13.63 -3.55
N LEU A 100 6.49 -12.35 -3.62
CA LEU A 100 6.23 -11.53 -2.44
C LEU A 100 4.82 -11.85 -1.91
N PHE A 101 4.72 -12.20 -0.63
CA PHE A 101 3.44 -12.56 -0.04
C PHE A 101 2.70 -11.33 0.45
N PHE A 102 1.45 -11.17 -0.02
CA PHE A 102 0.50 -10.12 0.39
C PHE A 102 -0.53 -10.72 1.32
N THR A 103 -0.61 -10.22 2.53
CA THR A 103 -1.57 -10.66 3.54
C THR A 103 -2.90 -9.93 3.33
N ARG A 104 -4.03 -10.64 3.41
CA ARG A 104 -5.34 -9.99 3.38
C ARG A 104 -5.54 -9.13 4.63
N ALA A 105 -6.05 -7.91 4.46
CA ALA A 105 -6.06 -6.89 5.52
C ALA A 105 -6.87 -7.29 6.77
N ASP A 106 -7.88 -8.17 6.66
CA ASP A 106 -8.62 -8.72 7.80
C ASP A 106 -7.82 -9.74 8.65
N LYS A 107 -6.61 -10.11 8.20
CA LYS A 107 -5.71 -11.06 8.86
C LYS A 107 -4.57 -10.37 9.62
N PHE A 108 -4.52 -9.05 9.61
CA PHE A 108 -3.59 -8.33 10.46
C PHE A 108 -3.93 -8.47 11.94
N PHE A 109 -2.90 -8.40 12.77
CA PHE A 109 -3.03 -8.56 14.21
C PHE A 109 -3.83 -7.41 14.85
N ASP A 110 -3.67 -6.17 14.36
CA ASP A 110 -4.42 -5.03 14.86
C ASP A 110 -5.88 -5.12 14.42
N VAL A 111 -6.79 -5.30 15.36
CA VAL A 111 -8.24 -5.36 15.11
C VAL A 111 -8.80 -4.07 14.52
N PHE A 112 -8.08 -2.95 14.68
CA PHE A 112 -8.42 -1.64 14.10
C PHE A 112 -7.87 -1.43 12.69
N GLU A 113 -7.19 -2.43 12.14
CA GLU A 113 -6.70 -2.34 10.76
C GLU A 113 -7.87 -2.14 9.80
N CYS A 114 -7.76 -1.13 8.95
CA CYS A 114 -8.83 -0.68 8.04
C CYS A 114 -10.12 -0.23 8.76
N ALA A 115 -10.08 0.11 10.04
CA ALA A 115 -11.21 0.70 10.73
C ALA A 115 -11.38 2.18 10.36
N ARG A 116 -12.63 2.67 10.36
CA ARG A 116 -12.93 4.10 10.14
C ARG A 116 -12.86 4.96 11.39
N GLY A 117 -12.67 4.34 12.53
CA GLY A 117 -12.59 4.98 13.84
C GLY A 117 -12.70 3.93 14.95
N PHE A 118 -12.48 4.35 16.19
CA PHE A 118 -12.73 3.52 17.36
C PHE A 118 -13.47 4.32 18.44
N ASN A 119 -14.00 3.60 19.42
CA ASN A 119 -14.87 4.14 20.47
C ASN A 119 -16.22 4.69 20.00
N PHE A 120 -16.61 4.45 18.74
CA PHE A 120 -17.97 4.73 18.33
C PHE A 120 -18.86 3.56 18.74
N GLN A 121 -19.80 3.83 19.64
CA GLN A 121 -20.92 2.93 19.88
C GLN A 121 -21.71 2.81 18.57
N LYS A 122 -22.43 1.69 18.36
CA LYS A 122 -23.33 1.55 17.21
C LYS A 122 -24.27 2.75 17.09
N ASP A 123 -24.67 3.32 18.22
CA ASP A 123 -25.52 4.49 18.29
C ASP A 123 -24.86 5.76 17.73
N ASP A 124 -23.54 5.96 17.92
CA ASP A 124 -22.84 7.12 17.35
C ASP A 124 -22.77 7.03 15.83
N ILE A 125 -22.52 5.83 15.30
CA ILE A 125 -22.54 5.57 13.87
C ILE A 125 -23.96 5.82 13.33
N TYR A 126 -24.97 5.29 14.00
CA TYR A 126 -26.36 5.50 13.65
C TYR A 126 -26.70 7.00 13.61
N GLN A 127 -26.34 7.78 14.62
CA GLN A 127 -26.60 9.24 14.64
C GLN A 127 -25.88 9.95 13.48
N SER A 128 -24.66 9.58 13.18
CA SER A 128 -23.91 10.16 12.06
C SER A 128 -24.52 9.81 10.69
N MET A 129 -25.12 8.62 10.55
CA MET A 129 -25.73 8.14 9.32
C MET A 129 -27.20 8.55 9.17
N LYS A 130 -27.86 8.96 10.25
CA LYS A 130 -29.30 9.28 10.28
C LYS A 130 -29.67 10.32 9.21
N ILE A 131 -28.98 11.45 9.18
CA ILE A 131 -29.28 12.54 8.23
C ILE A 131 -29.06 12.11 6.77
N PRO A 132 -27.88 11.59 6.37
CA PRO A 132 -27.65 11.21 4.97
C PRO A 132 -28.54 10.06 4.49
N LEU A 133 -28.91 9.11 5.36
CA LEU A 133 -29.73 7.96 4.98
C LEU A 133 -31.24 8.22 5.01
N THR A 134 -31.73 9.20 5.77
CA THR A 134 -33.20 9.43 5.93
C THR A 134 -33.92 9.60 4.59
N LEU A 135 -33.34 10.37 3.68
CA LEU A 135 -33.97 10.60 2.36
C LEU A 135 -34.00 9.34 1.50
N SER A 136 -32.94 8.55 1.51
CA SER A 136 -32.88 7.29 0.75
C SER A 136 -33.82 6.25 1.34
N VAL A 137 -33.89 6.14 2.66
CA VAL A 137 -34.83 5.25 3.37
C VAL A 137 -36.29 5.62 3.06
N LYS A 138 -36.66 6.90 3.14
CA LYS A 138 -38.02 7.36 2.77
C LYS A 138 -38.36 7.03 1.32
N ARG A 139 -37.40 7.18 0.40
CA ARG A 139 -37.60 6.80 -1.00
C ARG A 139 -37.79 5.28 -1.18
N ALA A 140 -36.99 4.49 -0.49
CA ALA A 140 -37.11 3.03 -0.54
C ALA A 140 -38.43 2.54 -0.01
N LEU A 141 -38.89 3.02 1.16
CA LEU A 141 -40.17 2.67 1.74
C LEU A 141 -41.35 3.03 0.81
N ARG A 142 -41.30 4.18 0.16
CA ARG A 142 -42.29 4.59 -0.83
C ARG A 142 -42.31 3.68 -2.07
N SER A 143 -41.15 3.29 -2.56
CA SER A 143 -41.07 2.36 -3.70
C SER A 143 -41.53 0.96 -3.36
N GLU A 144 -41.52 0.58 -2.07
CA GLU A 144 -42.03 -0.67 -1.53
C GLU A 144 -43.58 -0.61 -1.26
N GLY A 145 -44.23 0.52 -1.59
CA GLY A 145 -45.69 0.68 -1.50
C GLY A 145 -46.19 1.42 -0.25
N ASN A 146 -45.26 1.86 0.64
CA ASN A 146 -45.60 2.67 1.82
C ASN A 146 -45.42 4.16 1.48
N GLU A 147 -46.48 4.81 0.98
CA GLU A 147 -46.39 6.22 0.56
C GLU A 147 -46.15 7.21 1.72
N ASN A 148 -46.65 6.86 2.93
CA ASN A 148 -46.55 7.70 4.13
C ASN A 148 -45.99 6.90 5.33
N PRO A 149 -44.68 6.56 5.31
CA PRO A 149 -44.07 5.80 6.38
C PRO A 149 -44.08 6.58 7.69
N SER A 150 -44.44 5.91 8.79
CA SER A 150 -44.36 6.46 10.14
C SER A 150 -42.90 6.71 10.56
N GLU A 151 -42.72 7.52 11.58
CA GLU A 151 -41.37 7.77 12.14
C GLU A 151 -40.71 6.49 12.65
N ASP A 152 -41.49 5.59 13.27
CA ASP A 152 -40.98 4.31 13.77
C ASP A 152 -40.52 3.38 12.64
N GLU A 153 -41.24 3.32 11.54
CA GLU A 153 -40.86 2.54 10.37
C GLU A 153 -39.57 3.09 9.72
N ILE A 154 -39.46 4.43 9.64
CA ILE A 154 -38.26 5.08 9.14
C ILE A 154 -37.08 4.80 10.06
N GLU A 155 -37.25 4.91 11.37
CA GLU A 155 -36.19 4.66 12.35
C GLU A 155 -35.73 3.20 12.36
N THR A 156 -36.67 2.26 12.30
CA THR A 156 -36.37 0.83 12.19
C THR A 156 -35.55 0.52 10.93
N ARG A 157 -35.96 1.08 9.80
CA ARG A 157 -35.25 0.89 8.53
C ARG A 157 -33.88 1.55 8.53
N LEU A 158 -33.74 2.74 9.16
CA LEU A 158 -32.46 3.42 9.31
C LEU A 158 -31.46 2.59 10.13
N LYS A 159 -31.89 1.96 11.22
CA LYS A 159 -31.06 1.05 12.01
C LYS A 159 -30.56 -0.11 11.16
N LEU A 160 -31.46 -0.75 10.43
CA LEU A 160 -31.14 -1.87 9.53
C LEU A 160 -30.14 -1.46 8.43
N GLU A 161 -30.36 -0.32 7.77
CA GLU A 161 -29.45 0.16 6.73
C GLU A 161 -28.09 0.56 7.31
N THR A 162 -28.05 1.12 8.53
CA THR A 162 -26.79 1.41 9.23
C THR A 162 -26.02 0.13 9.54
N GLU A 163 -26.69 -0.93 10.00
CA GLU A 163 -26.04 -2.23 10.25
C GLU A 163 -25.46 -2.83 8.96
N LYS A 164 -26.17 -2.74 7.84
CA LYS A 164 -25.66 -3.17 6.54
C LYS A 164 -24.40 -2.40 6.13
N VAL A 165 -24.40 -1.08 6.31
CA VAL A 165 -23.23 -0.23 6.01
C VAL A 165 -22.05 -0.63 6.86
N ILE A 166 -22.25 -0.91 8.16
CA ILE A 166 -21.18 -1.38 9.06
C ILE A 166 -20.63 -2.73 8.57
N GLU A 167 -21.50 -3.67 8.25
CA GLU A 167 -21.11 -4.98 7.76
C GLU A 167 -20.35 -4.89 6.42
N GLU A 168 -20.83 -4.07 5.49
CA GLU A 168 -20.15 -3.82 4.23
C GLU A 168 -18.75 -3.24 4.43
N GLN A 169 -18.59 -2.28 5.35
CA GLN A 169 -17.28 -1.72 5.67
C GLN A 169 -16.34 -2.75 6.31
N GLN A 170 -16.85 -3.62 7.18
CA GLN A 170 -16.08 -4.72 7.74
C GLN A 170 -15.65 -5.72 6.67
N ASN A 171 -16.52 -6.00 5.70
CA ASN A 171 -16.23 -6.91 4.61
C ASN A 171 -15.25 -6.33 3.59
N LYS A 172 -15.28 -5.01 3.34
CA LYS A 172 -14.34 -4.33 2.41
C LYS A 172 -12.86 -4.58 2.74
N ARG A 173 -12.50 -4.77 4.01
CA ARG A 173 -11.11 -5.12 4.37
C ARG A 173 -10.65 -6.46 3.82
N LYS A 174 -11.59 -7.34 3.43
CA LYS A 174 -11.29 -8.62 2.77
C LYS A 174 -10.90 -8.46 1.30
N ASP A 175 -11.17 -7.29 0.72
CA ASP A 175 -10.82 -6.97 -0.67
C ASP A 175 -9.37 -6.52 -0.83
N TYR A 176 -8.69 -6.17 0.26
CA TYR A 176 -7.33 -5.62 0.23
C TYR A 176 -6.29 -6.68 0.63
N PHE A 177 -5.26 -6.79 -0.19
CA PHE A 177 -4.07 -7.59 0.06
C PHE A 177 -2.87 -6.66 0.16
N VAL A 178 -2.06 -6.82 1.20
CA VAL A 178 -1.06 -5.81 1.57
C VAL A 178 0.30 -6.45 1.82
N SER A 179 1.33 -5.80 1.30
CA SER A 179 2.72 -6.02 1.67
C SER A 179 3.26 -4.77 2.36
N CYS A 180 3.69 -4.90 3.62
CA CYS A 180 4.14 -3.81 4.47
C CYS A 180 5.66 -3.69 4.45
N TRP A 181 6.14 -2.45 4.42
CA TRP A 181 7.55 -2.07 4.42
C TRP A 181 7.79 -0.94 5.43
N HIS A 182 8.98 -0.89 6.01
CA HIS A 182 9.38 0.16 6.94
C HIS A 182 10.21 1.21 6.21
N ASN A 183 9.77 2.47 6.20
CA ASN A 183 10.50 3.58 5.61
C ASN A 183 11.46 4.18 6.63
N ASN A 184 12.76 3.92 6.47
CA ASN A 184 13.77 4.49 7.35
C ASN A 184 15.14 4.53 6.65
N GLU A 185 15.93 5.56 6.93
CA GLU A 185 17.30 5.71 6.40
C GLU A 185 18.26 4.63 6.88
N ARG A 186 17.96 4.00 8.03
CA ARG A 186 18.78 2.98 8.67
C ARG A 186 17.93 1.83 9.17
N GLU A 187 18.55 0.72 9.51
CA GLU A 187 17.86 -0.37 10.19
C GLU A 187 17.30 0.07 11.56
N SER A 188 16.27 -0.59 12.02
CA SER A 188 15.54 -0.27 13.25
C SER A 188 15.58 -1.42 14.22
N GLU A 189 16.13 -1.20 15.42
CA GLU A 189 16.14 -2.18 16.52
C GLU A 189 14.72 -2.59 16.92
N ALA A 190 13.78 -1.63 16.94
CA ALA A 190 12.38 -1.91 17.25
C ALA A 190 11.76 -2.87 16.23
N MET A 191 12.05 -2.70 14.95
CA MET A 191 11.53 -3.55 13.88
C MET A 191 12.14 -4.96 13.94
N TRP A 192 13.43 -5.09 14.27
CA TRP A 192 14.05 -6.38 14.54
C TRP A 192 13.32 -7.13 15.67
N LYS A 193 13.00 -6.44 16.77
CA LYS A 193 12.30 -7.04 17.92
C LYS A 193 10.85 -7.40 17.64
N LEU A 194 10.15 -6.63 16.80
CA LEU A 194 8.73 -6.81 16.53
C LEU A 194 8.45 -7.89 15.47
N TYR A 195 9.28 -7.98 14.44
CA TYR A 195 8.98 -8.77 13.24
C TYR A 195 9.84 -10.03 13.09
N VAL A 196 10.81 -10.23 13.97
CA VAL A 196 11.69 -11.40 13.97
C VAL A 196 11.44 -12.22 15.23
N SER A 197 10.85 -13.40 15.05
CA SER A 197 10.52 -14.31 16.16
C SER A 197 11.77 -14.98 16.72
N ALA A 198 12.65 -15.47 15.84
CA ALA A 198 13.94 -16.05 16.19
C ALA A 198 15.01 -14.99 16.07
N LYS A 199 15.34 -14.35 17.20
CA LYS A 199 16.22 -13.15 17.26
C LYS A 199 17.59 -13.34 16.59
N ASP A 200 18.13 -14.55 16.59
CA ASP A 200 19.42 -14.92 16.01
C ASP A 200 19.35 -15.38 14.55
N GLN A 201 18.16 -15.50 13.98
CA GLN A 201 17.91 -15.97 12.61
C GLN A 201 17.00 -15.03 11.81
N GLY A 202 17.05 -13.75 12.14
CA GLY A 202 16.30 -12.73 11.47
C GLY A 202 16.95 -12.24 10.18
N ILE A 203 16.11 -11.84 9.24
CA ILE A 203 16.50 -11.25 7.97
C ILE A 203 15.81 -9.89 7.80
N ALA A 204 16.54 -8.90 7.34
CA ALA A 204 15.98 -7.67 6.81
C ALA A 204 16.39 -7.49 5.35
N ILE A 205 15.41 -7.36 4.46
CA ILE A 205 15.61 -6.96 3.08
C ILE A 205 15.61 -5.46 3.02
N GLN A 206 16.64 -4.87 2.42
CA GLN A 206 16.70 -3.45 2.05
C GLN A 206 16.39 -3.30 0.57
N THR A 207 15.58 -2.30 0.25
CA THR A 207 15.25 -1.90 -1.12
C THR A 207 15.01 -0.39 -1.16
N THR A 208 14.66 0.16 -2.33
CA THR A 208 14.14 1.51 -2.47
C THR A 208 12.70 1.49 -2.96
N THR A 209 11.98 2.60 -2.82
CA THR A 209 10.64 2.74 -3.40
C THR A 209 10.65 2.43 -4.89
N GLU A 210 11.66 2.91 -5.60
CA GLU A 210 11.85 2.69 -7.04
C GLU A 210 12.00 1.20 -7.36
N ARG A 211 12.93 0.53 -6.68
CA ARG A 211 13.19 -0.90 -6.90
C ARG A 211 11.97 -1.76 -6.59
N LEU A 212 11.26 -1.46 -5.48
CA LEU A 212 10.03 -2.14 -5.12
C LEU A 212 8.95 -2.01 -6.21
N CYS A 213 8.76 -0.80 -6.75
CA CYS A 213 7.81 -0.57 -7.84
C CYS A 213 8.17 -1.37 -9.10
N TYR A 214 9.45 -1.35 -9.50
CA TYR A 214 9.91 -2.08 -10.68
C TYR A 214 9.78 -3.60 -10.52
N SER A 215 10.11 -4.13 -9.34
CA SER A 215 10.07 -5.56 -9.08
C SER A 215 8.69 -6.17 -9.25
N LEU A 216 7.63 -5.39 -9.04
CA LEU A 216 6.24 -5.84 -9.17
C LEU A 216 5.80 -6.05 -10.62
N GLY A 217 6.46 -5.42 -11.60
CA GLY A 217 6.28 -5.64 -13.04
C GLY A 217 4.84 -5.56 -13.58
N LYS A 218 3.86 -5.17 -12.76
CA LYS A 218 2.43 -5.14 -13.09
C LYS A 218 1.80 -3.82 -12.70
N THR A 219 0.75 -3.45 -13.42
CA THR A 219 -0.17 -2.38 -13.04
C THR A 219 -1.23 -2.93 -12.08
N GLY A 220 -1.80 -2.07 -11.25
CA GLY A 220 -2.89 -2.44 -10.34
C GLY A 220 -2.51 -2.52 -8.87
N PHE A 221 -1.27 -2.13 -8.54
CA PHE A 221 -0.85 -1.90 -7.15
C PHE A 221 -0.92 -0.42 -6.81
N ASP A 222 -1.40 -0.12 -5.62
CA ASP A 222 -1.26 1.18 -4.99
C ASP A 222 -0.11 1.12 -3.98
N ILE A 223 0.77 2.14 -3.98
CA ILE A 223 1.90 2.22 -3.07
C ILE A 223 1.85 3.55 -2.35
N GLY A 224 1.93 3.55 -1.02
CA GLY A 224 1.87 4.78 -0.24
C GLY A 224 2.24 4.60 1.22
N GLU A 225 2.52 5.74 1.86
CA GLU A 225 2.77 5.84 3.30
C GLU A 225 1.45 5.76 4.06
N VAL A 226 1.50 5.14 5.23
CA VAL A 226 0.40 5.07 6.18
C VAL A 226 0.30 6.39 6.95
N ASN A 227 -0.92 6.92 7.04
CA ASN A 227 -1.23 8.08 7.86
C ASN A 227 -1.56 7.63 9.28
N TYR A 228 -0.82 8.15 10.27
CA TYR A 228 -1.04 7.82 11.66
C TYR A 228 -1.96 8.83 12.32
N ILE A 229 -3.10 8.36 12.81
CA ILE A 229 -4.16 9.21 13.39
C ILE A 229 -4.59 8.70 14.77
N SER A 230 -5.16 9.59 15.58
CA SER A 230 -5.67 9.24 16.92
C SER A 230 -7.03 8.52 16.89
N TYR A 231 -7.74 8.59 15.77
CA TYR A 231 -9.12 8.09 15.62
C TYR A 231 -10.15 8.69 16.59
N GLU A 232 -9.84 9.81 17.22
CA GLU A 232 -10.82 10.56 18.02
C GLU A 232 -12.02 11.03 17.19
N LYS A 233 -11.79 11.19 15.89
CA LYS A 233 -12.82 11.46 14.89
C LYS A 233 -12.82 10.35 13.84
N PRO A 234 -14.01 9.95 13.33
CA PRO A 234 -14.07 8.96 12.26
C PRO A 234 -13.42 9.51 10.99
N LEU A 235 -12.89 8.61 10.18
CA LEU A 235 -12.43 8.93 8.84
C LEU A 235 -13.60 9.43 7.99
N GLY A 236 -13.33 10.40 7.14
CA GLY A 236 -14.30 10.93 6.19
C GLY A 236 -14.81 9.85 5.22
N VAL A 237 -15.96 10.10 4.61
CA VAL A 237 -16.61 9.14 3.66
C VAL A 237 -15.66 8.79 2.52
N ASP A 238 -14.87 9.77 2.12
CA ASP A 238 -13.92 9.63 1.02
C ASP A 238 -12.56 9.05 1.42
N ASP A 239 -12.28 8.87 2.70
CA ASP A 239 -11.02 8.26 3.16
C ASP A 239 -11.04 6.75 2.93
N GLU A 240 -9.92 6.22 2.46
CA GLU A 240 -9.71 4.79 2.33
C GLU A 240 -8.99 4.26 3.58
N PRO A 241 -9.68 3.50 4.45
CA PRO A 241 -9.14 3.09 5.74
C PRO A 241 -7.84 2.29 5.66
N ILE A 242 -7.56 1.67 4.51
CA ILE A 242 -6.32 0.92 4.27
C ILE A 242 -5.04 1.79 4.41
N TRP A 243 -5.16 3.11 4.29
CA TRP A 243 -4.05 4.05 4.39
C TRP A 243 -3.91 4.71 5.76
N TYR A 244 -4.67 4.23 6.76
CA TYR A 244 -4.67 4.82 8.10
C TYR A 244 -4.37 3.77 9.16
N LYS A 245 -3.66 4.18 10.20
CA LYS A 245 -3.31 3.36 11.36
C LYS A 245 -3.28 4.21 12.63
N ARG A 246 -3.43 3.59 13.79
CA ARG A 246 -3.38 4.29 15.06
C ARG A 246 -1.98 4.88 15.31
N THR A 247 -1.91 6.09 15.87
CA THR A 247 -0.67 6.80 16.22
C THR A 247 0.28 5.96 17.07
N ALA A 248 -0.24 5.05 17.91
CA ALA A 248 0.56 4.11 18.69
C ALA A 248 1.53 3.25 17.84
N PHE A 249 1.25 3.08 16.54
CA PHE A 249 2.07 2.33 15.59
C PHE A 249 2.97 3.23 14.72
N SER A 250 3.05 4.53 15.01
CA SER A 250 3.83 5.48 14.18
C SER A 250 5.31 5.13 14.06
N HIS A 251 5.84 4.37 15.01
CA HIS A 251 7.21 3.86 14.97
C HIS A 251 7.47 2.89 13.81
N GLU A 252 6.43 2.28 13.25
CA GLU A 252 6.54 1.39 12.09
C GLU A 252 6.84 2.15 10.80
N ARG A 253 6.53 3.45 10.70
CA ARG A 253 6.75 4.29 9.51
C ARG A 253 6.41 3.51 8.23
N GLU A 254 5.21 2.96 8.22
CA GLU A 254 4.80 1.92 7.28
C GLU A 254 4.57 2.50 5.88
N VAL A 255 5.11 1.82 4.88
CA VAL A 255 4.76 1.97 3.46
C VAL A 255 4.05 0.70 3.04
N ARG A 256 2.90 0.83 2.43
CA ARG A 256 2.09 -0.30 1.94
C ARG A 256 2.17 -0.41 0.44
N VAL A 257 2.30 -1.65 -0.03
CA VAL A 257 1.87 -2.04 -1.37
C VAL A 257 0.53 -2.72 -1.23
N VAL A 258 -0.49 -2.15 -1.84
CA VAL A 258 -1.88 -2.61 -1.74
C VAL A 258 -2.34 -3.14 -3.10
N TYR A 259 -2.88 -4.34 -3.11
CA TYR A 259 -3.58 -4.95 -4.23
C TYR A 259 -5.03 -5.18 -3.86
N LYS A 260 -5.95 -4.75 -4.72
CA LYS A 260 -7.37 -4.92 -4.50
C LYS A 260 -7.93 -6.05 -5.36
N ASP A 261 -8.51 -7.07 -4.69
CA ASP A 261 -9.14 -8.22 -5.32
C ASP A 261 -10.49 -8.49 -4.62
N ALA A 262 -11.51 -7.78 -5.08
CA ALA A 262 -12.84 -7.85 -4.49
C ALA A 262 -13.47 -9.23 -4.70
N GLY A 263 -14.02 -9.78 -3.62
CA GLY A 263 -14.67 -11.10 -3.63
C GLY A 263 -13.71 -12.29 -3.57
N SER A 264 -12.41 -12.07 -3.39
CA SER A 264 -11.45 -13.15 -3.23
C SER A 264 -11.67 -13.92 -1.92
N SER A 265 -11.72 -15.26 -2.02
CA SER A 265 -11.79 -16.15 -0.86
C SER A 265 -10.43 -16.41 -0.21
N LYS A 266 -9.34 -15.98 -0.84
CA LYS A 266 -7.97 -16.22 -0.37
C LYS A 266 -7.67 -15.37 0.88
N THR A 267 -6.85 -15.89 1.78
CA THR A 267 -6.37 -15.16 2.97
C THR A 267 -5.04 -14.45 2.76
N GLY A 268 -4.39 -14.70 1.63
CA GLY A 268 -3.16 -14.07 1.18
C GLY A 268 -2.89 -14.41 -0.28
N LEU A 269 -2.09 -13.58 -0.94
CA LEU A 269 -1.74 -13.74 -2.34
C LEU A 269 -0.22 -13.78 -2.51
N PRO A 270 0.34 -14.81 -3.15
CA PRO A 270 1.71 -14.78 -3.66
C PRO A 270 1.72 -13.96 -4.95
N ILE A 271 2.51 -12.90 -4.99
CA ILE A 271 2.68 -12.01 -6.15
C ILE A 271 4.09 -12.17 -6.68
N ALA A 272 4.22 -12.59 -7.94
CA ALA A 272 5.52 -12.75 -8.58
C ALA A 272 6.25 -11.40 -8.66
N VAL A 273 7.54 -11.41 -8.28
CA VAL A 273 8.41 -10.24 -8.30
C VAL A 273 9.76 -10.60 -8.92
N ASP A 274 10.41 -9.60 -9.48
CA ASP A 274 11.81 -9.70 -9.85
C ASP A 274 12.67 -9.55 -8.59
N LEU A 275 13.26 -10.65 -8.11
CA LEU A 275 14.05 -10.67 -6.88
C LEU A 275 15.35 -9.86 -7.01
N ASP A 276 15.96 -9.84 -8.18
CA ASP A 276 17.20 -9.08 -8.39
C ASP A 276 16.93 -7.57 -8.38
N MET A 277 15.77 -7.17 -8.90
CA MET A 277 15.29 -5.81 -8.80
C MET A 277 14.84 -5.47 -7.40
N LEU A 278 14.05 -6.33 -6.74
CA LEU A 278 13.50 -6.08 -5.41
C LEU A 278 14.58 -5.93 -4.35
N ILE A 279 15.51 -6.86 -4.30
CA ILE A 279 16.51 -6.95 -3.21
C ILE A 279 17.74 -6.12 -3.61
N GLU A 280 17.99 -5.05 -2.87
CA GLU A 280 19.23 -4.30 -2.98
C GLU A 280 20.33 -4.92 -2.12
N LYS A 281 20.02 -5.13 -0.83
CA LYS A 281 20.88 -5.76 0.15
C LYS A 281 20.06 -6.62 1.12
N VAL A 282 20.74 -7.54 1.76
CA VAL A 282 20.19 -8.37 2.83
C VAL A 282 21.01 -8.15 4.11
N TYR A 283 20.31 -7.96 5.20
CA TYR A 283 20.92 -7.87 6.53
C TYR A 283 20.48 -9.08 7.37
N VAL A 284 21.41 -9.60 8.15
CA VAL A 284 21.10 -10.59 9.20
C VAL A 284 20.99 -9.87 10.54
N SER A 285 20.21 -10.46 11.46
CA SER A 285 19.91 -9.83 12.76
C SER A 285 21.18 -9.49 13.55
N PRO A 286 21.14 -8.48 14.44
CA PRO A 286 22.30 -8.08 15.23
C PRO A 286 22.93 -9.21 16.01
N SER A 287 22.13 -10.07 16.64
CA SER A 287 22.55 -11.20 17.46
C SER A 287 22.85 -12.49 16.67
N ALA A 288 22.82 -12.42 15.33
CA ALA A 288 23.07 -13.58 14.50
C ALA A 288 24.52 -14.08 14.63
N PRO A 289 24.76 -15.39 14.80
CA PRO A 289 26.10 -15.94 14.78
C PRO A 289 26.71 -15.87 13.37
N VAL A 290 28.04 -15.84 13.29
CA VAL A 290 28.79 -15.70 12.01
C VAL A 290 28.36 -16.77 10.98
N TRP A 291 28.19 -18.02 11.40
CA TRP A 291 27.76 -19.11 10.51
C TRP A 291 26.41 -18.84 9.84
N PHE A 292 25.51 -18.07 10.50
CA PHE A 292 24.20 -17.76 9.93
C PHE A 292 24.33 -16.79 8.74
N THR A 293 25.23 -15.80 8.83
CA THR A 293 25.53 -14.91 7.70
C THR A 293 26.05 -15.69 6.49
N GLU A 294 26.92 -16.67 6.74
CA GLU A 294 27.45 -17.56 5.70
C GLU A 294 26.35 -18.45 5.10
N LEU A 295 25.47 -18.98 5.95
CA LEU A 295 24.31 -19.76 5.50
C LEU A 295 23.39 -18.93 4.59
N VAL A 296 23.04 -17.71 5.00
CA VAL A 296 22.19 -16.81 4.19
C VAL A 296 22.81 -16.56 2.82
N ARG A 297 24.10 -16.25 2.78
CA ARG A 297 24.84 -16.07 1.52
C ARG A 297 24.80 -17.29 0.64
N SER A 298 25.09 -18.47 1.19
CA SER A 298 25.06 -19.74 0.47
C SER A 298 23.66 -20.06 -0.06
N VAL A 299 22.61 -19.78 0.69
CA VAL A 299 21.22 -19.97 0.25
C VAL A 299 20.89 -19.03 -0.90
N MET A 300 21.24 -17.75 -0.80
CA MET A 300 21.00 -16.79 -1.89
C MET A 300 21.70 -17.20 -3.18
N GLU A 301 22.97 -17.65 -3.10
CA GLU A 301 23.73 -18.15 -4.24
C GLU A 301 23.04 -19.37 -4.92
N LYS A 302 22.49 -20.31 -4.12
CA LYS A 302 21.74 -21.46 -4.65
C LYS A 302 20.50 -21.06 -5.45
N TYR A 303 19.87 -19.94 -5.09
CA TYR A 303 18.75 -19.39 -5.85
C TYR A 303 19.17 -18.37 -6.94
N GLY A 304 20.47 -18.25 -7.20
CA GLY A 304 21.02 -17.41 -8.26
C GLY A 304 20.99 -15.91 -7.95
N LEU A 305 20.78 -15.54 -6.67
CA LEU A 305 20.72 -14.15 -6.23
C LEU A 305 22.10 -13.70 -5.69
N ASN A 306 22.78 -12.84 -6.44
CA ASN A 306 24.10 -12.32 -6.06
C ASN A 306 23.97 -10.90 -5.49
N LYS A 307 23.59 -10.79 -4.20
CA LYS A 307 23.48 -9.53 -3.47
C LYS A 307 24.34 -9.53 -2.21
N SER A 308 24.66 -8.35 -1.72
CA SER A 308 25.39 -8.18 -0.45
C SER A 308 24.58 -8.72 0.71
N VAL A 309 25.25 -9.52 1.57
CA VAL A 309 24.73 -9.97 2.87
C VAL A 309 25.59 -9.38 3.94
N GLU A 310 25.02 -8.51 4.75
CA GLU A 310 25.70 -7.77 5.83
C GLU A 310 25.14 -8.17 7.19
N GLN A 311 26.01 -8.22 8.21
CA GLN A 311 25.55 -8.32 9.60
C GLN A 311 25.07 -6.95 10.06
N SER A 312 23.93 -6.89 10.75
CA SER A 312 23.50 -5.68 11.45
C SER A 312 24.58 -5.21 12.43
N LYS A 313 24.80 -3.89 12.45
CA LYS A 313 25.79 -3.27 13.36
C LYS A 313 25.16 -2.74 14.65
N LEU A 314 23.89 -3.00 14.90
CA LEU A 314 23.20 -2.51 16.08
C LEU A 314 23.73 -3.09 17.40
N ASP A 315 24.43 -4.24 17.33
CA ASP A 315 25.05 -4.92 18.48
C ASP A 315 26.57 -4.65 18.57
N ALA A 316 27.08 -3.67 17.81
CA ALA A 316 28.50 -3.32 17.85
C ALA A 316 28.89 -2.78 19.23
N SER A 317 30.06 -3.22 19.73
CA SER A 317 30.59 -2.75 21.03
C SER A 317 30.91 -1.27 20.97
N PRO A 318 30.54 -0.49 21.99
CA PRO A 318 30.93 0.92 22.07
C PRO A 318 32.42 1.06 22.32
N ILE A 319 33.00 2.14 21.80
CA ILE A 319 34.37 2.58 22.15
C ILE A 319 34.21 3.66 23.21
N TYR A 320 34.84 3.47 24.39
CA TYR A 320 34.84 4.42 25.49
C TYR A 320 36.18 5.18 25.53
#